data_77afd7f317378220f8478be6271505bb
#
_entry.id   77afd7f317378220f8478be6271505bb
#
_cell.length_a   1.000
_cell.length_b   1.000
_cell.length_c   1.000
_cell.angle_alpha   90.00
_cell.angle_beta   90.00
_cell.angle_gamma   90.00
#
_symmetry.space_group_name_H-M   'P 1'
#
loop_
_entity.id
_entity.type
_entity.pdbx_description
1 polymer ?
#
loop_
_entity_poly.entity_id
_entity_poly.type
_entity_poly.pdbx_seq_one_letter_code
_entity_poly.pdbx_strand_id
1 'polypeptide(L)'
;MVEQANELILDILPLSADTARLVRVYGAAPCVVLPGSVPAPAGGSLALTELGDYCFSEKPRSLPAPDALCRYAVSADGTVRLTRAFGQAVGQKPARRYDFDLDAPAADEEELHPVCGSFLEEVTLPDSVQVIGSCAFYNCRSLRLLTVGSGGLTVGSDVFLNCFALETLRVQAEPEQPTGLFALVNNITEAVQAQFWPADAPAPLAALWYPAYWEDIEETPAHILLHT
;
A
#
# COMPACT_ATOMS: atom_id res chain seq x y z
N MET A 1 -2.86 3.79 -30.86
CA MET A 1 -2.15 3.72 -29.57
C MET A 1 -3.24 3.56 -28.52
N VAL A 2 -3.39 2.37 -27.99
CA VAL A 2 -4.33 2.12 -26.89
C VAL A 2 -3.66 2.74 -25.66
N GLU A 3 -4.30 3.73 -25.06
CA GLU A 3 -3.97 4.16 -23.71
C GLU A 3 -4.01 2.90 -22.83
N GLN A 4 -2.85 2.38 -22.47
CA GLN A 4 -2.74 1.51 -21.31
C GLN A 4 -3.08 2.41 -20.13
N ALA A 5 -4.34 2.39 -19.75
CA ALA A 5 -4.83 3.02 -18.55
C ALA A 5 -3.90 2.57 -17.39
N ASN A 6 -3.58 3.49 -16.50
CA ASN A 6 -2.81 3.26 -15.28
C ASN A 6 -3.55 2.25 -14.37
N GLU A 7 -3.61 1.00 -14.80
CA GLU A 7 -4.20 -0.09 -14.04
C GLU A 7 -3.17 -0.54 -12.99
N LEU A 8 -3.58 -0.55 -11.73
CA LEU A 8 -2.76 -1.15 -10.67
C LEU A 8 -3.07 -2.63 -10.58
N ILE A 9 -2.04 -3.43 -10.40
CA ILE A 9 -2.17 -4.85 -10.11
C ILE A 9 -1.78 -5.09 -8.65
N LEU A 10 -2.65 -5.78 -7.92
CA LEU A 10 -2.45 -6.11 -6.51
C LEU A 10 -2.37 -7.61 -6.34
N ASP A 11 -1.28 -8.10 -5.72
CA ASP A 11 -1.21 -9.48 -5.22
C ASP A 11 -1.60 -9.47 -3.74
N ILE A 12 -2.63 -10.23 -3.41
CA ILE A 12 -3.29 -10.23 -2.12
C ILE A 12 -3.35 -11.65 -1.55
N LEU A 13 -2.99 -11.79 -0.28
CA LEU A 13 -3.12 -13.01 0.50
C LEU A 13 -4.37 -12.92 1.38
N PRO A 14 -5.41 -13.73 1.14
CA PRO A 14 -6.51 -13.86 2.09
C PRO A 14 -6.00 -14.39 3.44
N LEU A 15 -6.34 -13.70 4.54
CA LEU A 15 -5.96 -14.11 5.90
C LEU A 15 -7.09 -14.84 6.62
N SER A 16 -8.34 -14.44 6.33
CA SER A 16 -9.55 -15.03 6.87
C SER A 16 -10.67 -14.97 5.83
N ALA A 17 -11.92 -15.22 6.24
CA ALA A 17 -13.08 -15.10 5.37
C ALA A 17 -13.38 -13.66 4.92
N ASP A 18 -12.91 -12.66 5.67
CA ASP A 18 -13.27 -11.25 5.55
C ASP A 18 -12.07 -10.28 5.60
N THR A 19 -10.84 -10.78 5.80
CA THR A 19 -9.64 -9.95 5.85
C THR A 19 -8.56 -10.44 4.91
N ALA A 20 -7.70 -9.52 4.47
CA ALA A 20 -6.62 -9.79 3.55
C ALA A 20 -5.39 -8.91 3.80
N ARG A 21 -4.23 -9.41 3.35
CA ARG A 21 -2.96 -8.72 3.31
C ARG A 21 -2.57 -8.39 1.88
N LEU A 22 -2.19 -7.16 1.64
CA LEU A 22 -1.53 -6.75 0.40
C LEU A 22 -0.09 -7.27 0.41
N VAL A 23 0.25 -8.11 -0.55
CA VAL A 23 1.60 -8.69 -0.67
C VAL A 23 2.46 -7.86 -1.62
N ARG A 24 1.89 -7.41 -2.74
CA ARG A 24 2.61 -6.63 -3.77
C ARG A 24 1.69 -5.68 -4.51
N VAL A 25 2.28 -4.54 -4.94
CA VAL A 25 1.65 -3.58 -5.84
C VAL A 25 2.51 -3.47 -7.09
N TYR A 26 1.88 -3.52 -8.27
CA TYR A 26 2.53 -3.37 -9.56
C TYR A 26 1.84 -2.28 -10.37
N GLY A 27 2.60 -1.57 -11.17
CA GLY A 27 2.13 -0.51 -12.06
C GLY A 27 3.12 0.66 -12.13
N ALA A 28 2.75 1.72 -12.84
CA ALA A 28 3.57 2.91 -13.05
C ALA A 28 2.85 4.20 -12.61
N ALA A 29 1.86 4.10 -11.74
CA ALA A 29 1.13 5.26 -11.26
C ALA A 29 1.95 6.02 -10.20
N PRO A 30 2.13 7.35 -10.33
CA PRO A 30 2.79 8.16 -9.31
C PRO A 30 1.94 8.30 -8.04
N CYS A 31 0.63 8.23 -8.16
CA CYS A 31 -0.32 8.32 -7.05
C CYS A 31 -1.10 7.01 -6.94
N VAL A 32 -1.03 6.36 -5.80
CA VAL A 32 -1.69 5.10 -5.52
C VAL A 32 -2.72 5.29 -4.41
N VAL A 33 -3.97 4.98 -4.71
CA VAL A 33 -5.06 4.88 -3.72
C VAL A 33 -5.43 3.42 -3.59
N LEU A 34 -5.15 2.83 -2.43
CA LEU A 34 -5.50 1.43 -2.20
C LEU A 34 -7.00 1.28 -1.87
N PRO A 35 -7.66 0.24 -2.39
CA PRO A 35 -9.05 -0.03 -2.05
C PRO A 35 -9.18 -0.50 -0.59
N GLY A 36 -10.26 -0.12 0.09
CA GLY A 36 -10.55 -0.58 1.46
C GLY A 36 -10.89 -2.07 1.53
N SER A 37 -11.37 -2.63 0.41
CA SER A 37 -11.68 -4.05 0.29
C SER A 37 -11.59 -4.52 -1.16
N VAL A 38 -11.49 -5.84 -1.32
CA VAL A 38 -11.47 -6.51 -2.64
C VAL A 38 -12.52 -7.63 -2.69
N PRO A 39 -13.05 -7.98 -3.86
CA PRO A 39 -13.97 -9.12 -3.99
C PRO A 39 -13.32 -10.42 -3.51
N ALA A 40 -13.98 -11.18 -2.64
CA ALA A 40 -13.49 -12.48 -2.22
C ALA A 40 -13.68 -13.54 -3.33
N PRO A 41 -12.72 -14.47 -3.54
CA PRO A 41 -12.83 -15.51 -4.58
C PRO A 41 -14.06 -16.42 -4.43
N ALA A 42 -14.51 -16.63 -3.21
CA ALA A 42 -15.68 -17.44 -2.90
C ALA A 42 -16.99 -16.64 -2.84
N GLY A 43 -16.94 -15.35 -3.15
CA GLY A 43 -18.05 -14.41 -2.99
C GLY A 43 -17.96 -13.59 -1.71
N GLY A 44 -18.55 -12.40 -1.71
CA GLY A 44 -18.40 -11.43 -0.63
C GLY A 44 -17.21 -10.49 -0.83
N SER A 45 -16.63 -9.98 0.26
CA SER A 45 -15.56 -8.98 0.24
C SER A 45 -14.52 -9.27 1.33
N LEU A 46 -13.26 -9.02 1.01
CA LEU A 46 -12.13 -9.07 1.94
C LEU A 46 -11.69 -7.65 2.25
N ALA A 47 -11.75 -7.22 3.50
CA ALA A 47 -11.17 -5.95 3.92
C ALA A 47 -9.63 -6.02 3.84
N LEU A 48 -9.00 -5.00 3.28
CA LEU A 48 -7.56 -4.87 3.24
C LEU A 48 -7.08 -4.35 4.60
N THR A 49 -6.60 -5.24 5.46
CA THR A 49 -6.22 -4.90 6.84
C THR A 49 -4.73 -4.81 7.08
N GLU A 50 -3.93 -5.37 6.17
CA GLU A 50 -2.48 -5.42 6.34
C GLU A 50 -1.74 -5.09 5.05
N LEU A 51 -0.66 -4.33 5.18
CA LEU A 51 0.41 -4.26 4.19
C LEU A 51 1.50 -5.27 4.56
N GLY A 52 1.88 -6.13 3.63
CA GLY A 52 2.95 -7.09 3.82
C GLY A 52 4.33 -6.46 3.78
N ASP A 53 5.34 -7.22 4.21
CA ASP A 53 6.72 -6.80 4.12
C ASP A 53 7.13 -6.54 2.66
N TYR A 54 7.85 -5.46 2.42
CA TYR A 54 8.36 -5.06 1.10
C TYR A 54 7.28 -4.88 0.02
N CYS A 55 6.00 -4.65 0.36
CA CYS A 55 4.89 -4.69 -0.61
C CYS A 55 4.99 -3.64 -1.74
N PHE A 56 5.64 -2.50 -1.52
CA PHE A 56 5.95 -1.49 -2.53
C PHE A 56 7.41 -1.51 -3.00
N SER A 57 8.25 -2.39 -2.47
CA SER A 57 9.67 -2.44 -2.82
C SER A 57 9.94 -3.15 -4.14
N GLU A 58 10.98 -2.73 -4.88
CA GLU A 58 11.45 -3.43 -6.08
C GLU A 58 11.93 -4.86 -5.80
N LYS A 59 12.48 -5.09 -4.61
CA LYS A 59 13.12 -6.36 -4.26
C LYS A 59 12.37 -7.05 -3.13
N PRO A 60 11.29 -7.76 -3.44
CA PRO A 60 10.57 -8.51 -2.43
C PRO A 60 11.46 -9.60 -1.82
N ARG A 61 11.32 -9.80 -0.52
CA ARG A 61 11.87 -10.98 0.16
C ARG A 61 10.72 -11.90 0.55
N SER A 62 10.93 -13.20 0.39
CA SER A 62 10.01 -14.24 0.91
C SER A 62 8.53 -14.03 0.51
N LEU A 63 8.25 -13.97 -0.79
CA LEU A 63 6.87 -13.93 -1.26
C LEU A 63 6.15 -15.25 -0.91
N PRO A 64 4.85 -15.19 -0.54
CA PRO A 64 4.01 -16.37 -0.47
C PRO A 64 4.01 -17.13 -1.79
N ALA A 65 3.71 -18.44 -1.71
CA ALA A 65 3.58 -19.24 -2.91
C ALA A 65 2.47 -18.67 -3.83
N PRO A 66 2.66 -18.65 -5.16
CA PRO A 66 1.70 -18.08 -6.10
C PRO A 66 0.29 -18.65 -6.00
N ASP A 67 0.16 -19.91 -5.62
CA ASP A 67 -1.10 -20.63 -5.41
C ASP A 67 -1.82 -20.23 -4.11
N ALA A 68 -1.18 -19.49 -3.23
CA ALA A 68 -1.82 -18.88 -2.06
C ALA A 68 -2.38 -17.48 -2.33
N LEU A 69 -2.04 -16.88 -3.48
CA LEU A 69 -2.33 -15.49 -3.79
C LEU A 69 -3.56 -15.34 -4.71
N CYS A 70 -4.23 -14.22 -4.52
CA CYS A 70 -5.23 -13.70 -5.44
C CYS A 70 -4.69 -12.43 -6.09
N ARG A 71 -4.85 -12.28 -7.40
CA ARG A 71 -4.44 -11.09 -8.15
C ARG A 71 -5.65 -10.29 -8.58
N TYR A 72 -5.57 -9.00 -8.37
CA TYR A 72 -6.61 -8.04 -8.71
C TYR A 72 -6.06 -6.96 -9.62
N ALA A 73 -6.92 -6.50 -10.52
CA ALA A 73 -6.69 -5.29 -11.28
C ALA A 73 -7.57 -4.17 -10.70
N VAL A 74 -6.98 -2.99 -10.50
CA VAL A 74 -7.67 -1.79 -10.02
C VAL A 74 -7.59 -0.75 -11.12
N SER A 75 -8.74 -0.43 -11.69
CA SER A 75 -8.85 0.56 -12.77
C SER A 75 -8.76 1.99 -12.21
N ALA A 76 -8.51 2.97 -13.07
CA ALA A 76 -8.38 4.38 -12.69
C ALA A 76 -9.63 4.97 -11.99
N ASP A 77 -10.80 4.39 -12.22
CA ASP A 77 -12.06 4.75 -11.55
C ASP A 77 -12.24 4.10 -10.17
N GLY A 78 -11.24 3.32 -9.71
CA GLY A 78 -11.28 2.59 -8.45
C GLY A 78 -11.99 1.23 -8.52
N THR A 79 -12.46 0.80 -9.69
CA THR A 79 -13.09 -0.52 -9.86
C THR A 79 -12.07 -1.62 -9.63
N VAL A 80 -12.38 -2.56 -8.73
CA VAL A 80 -11.52 -3.70 -8.38
C VAL A 80 -12.06 -4.98 -9.00
N ARG A 81 -11.23 -5.67 -9.76
CA ARG A 81 -11.58 -6.91 -10.46
C ARG A 81 -10.61 -8.02 -10.13
N LEU A 82 -11.12 -9.16 -9.67
CA LEU A 82 -10.32 -10.38 -9.48
C LEU A 82 -9.90 -10.94 -10.86
N THR A 83 -8.61 -11.08 -11.10
CA THR A 83 -8.06 -11.60 -12.37
C THR A 83 -7.47 -13.00 -12.22
N ARG A 84 -6.95 -13.33 -11.05
CA ARG A 84 -6.41 -14.66 -10.75
C ARG A 84 -6.75 -15.02 -9.31
N ALA A 85 -7.26 -16.22 -9.08
CA ALA A 85 -7.52 -16.75 -7.75
C ALA A 85 -6.66 -18.01 -7.54
N PHE A 86 -5.86 -18.00 -6.47
CA PHE A 86 -5.05 -19.15 -6.08
C PHE A 86 -4.22 -19.73 -7.24
N GLY A 87 -3.53 -18.86 -7.98
CA GLY A 87 -2.71 -19.26 -9.14
C GLY A 87 -3.47 -19.49 -10.43
N GLN A 88 -4.82 -19.48 -10.42
CA GLN A 88 -5.65 -19.76 -11.59
C GLN A 88 -6.32 -18.49 -12.14
N ALA A 89 -6.25 -18.26 -13.46
CA ALA A 89 -6.92 -17.12 -14.10
C ALA A 89 -8.45 -17.24 -13.98
N VAL A 90 -9.10 -16.14 -13.59
CA VAL A 90 -10.56 -16.06 -13.42
C VAL A 90 -11.21 -15.70 -14.75
N GLY A 91 -12.26 -16.43 -15.11
CA GLY A 91 -13.07 -16.16 -16.32
C GLY A 91 -12.47 -16.68 -17.62
N GLN A 92 -11.31 -17.25 -17.64
CA GLN A 92 -10.81 -17.99 -18.78
C GLN A 92 -11.31 -19.43 -18.71
N LYS A 93 -12.07 -19.85 -19.74
CA LYS A 93 -12.29 -21.28 -19.97
C LYS A 93 -10.91 -21.90 -20.19
N PRO A 94 -10.60 -23.06 -19.55
CA PRO A 94 -9.35 -23.74 -19.83
C PRO A 94 -9.28 -23.96 -21.34
N ALA A 95 -8.28 -23.37 -21.99
CA ALA A 95 -8.01 -23.65 -23.37
C ALA A 95 -7.85 -25.16 -23.47
N ARG A 96 -8.63 -25.84 -24.33
CA ARG A 96 -8.39 -27.24 -24.65
C ARG A 96 -7.02 -27.27 -25.29
N ARG A 97 -6.00 -27.65 -24.50
CA ARG A 97 -4.67 -27.90 -25.00
C ARG A 97 -4.73 -29.10 -25.94
N TYR A 98 -4.74 -28.83 -27.21
CA TYR A 98 -4.35 -29.86 -28.18
C TYR A 98 -2.82 -29.95 -28.09
N ASP A 99 -2.31 -31.12 -27.68
CA ASP A 99 -0.90 -31.43 -27.45
C ASP A 99 -0.03 -31.40 -28.73
N PHE A 100 -0.01 -30.32 -29.48
CA PHE A 100 0.78 -30.26 -30.70
C PHE A 100 1.89 -29.21 -30.71
N ASP A 101 2.07 -28.45 -29.62
CA ASP A 101 3.17 -27.48 -29.52
C ASP A 101 3.78 -27.52 -28.11
N LEU A 102 4.65 -28.51 -27.91
CA LEU A 102 5.47 -28.64 -26.70
C LEU A 102 6.52 -27.53 -26.56
N ASP A 103 6.77 -26.74 -27.62
CA ASP A 103 7.77 -25.69 -27.69
C ASP A 103 7.17 -24.27 -27.79
N ALA A 104 5.84 -24.11 -27.70
CA ALA A 104 5.27 -22.79 -27.61
C ALA A 104 5.70 -22.15 -26.25
N PRO A 105 6.42 -21.02 -26.24
CA PRO A 105 6.70 -20.33 -25.00
C PRO A 105 5.37 -20.08 -24.29
N ALA A 106 5.36 -20.32 -22.97
CA ALA A 106 4.23 -19.95 -22.13
C ALA A 106 3.89 -18.50 -22.48
N ALA A 107 2.60 -18.23 -22.78
CA ALA A 107 2.15 -16.89 -23.13
C ALA A 107 2.79 -15.91 -22.14
N ASP A 108 3.51 -14.93 -22.70
CA ASP A 108 4.34 -13.99 -21.96
C ASP A 108 3.59 -13.54 -20.71
N GLU A 109 4.09 -13.94 -19.54
CA GLU A 109 3.69 -13.28 -18.31
C GLU A 109 4.13 -11.84 -18.52
N GLU A 110 3.18 -10.92 -18.69
CA GLU A 110 3.46 -9.50 -18.74
C GLU A 110 4.38 -9.20 -17.58
N GLU A 111 5.55 -8.66 -17.88
CA GLU A 111 6.56 -8.34 -16.88
C GLU A 111 5.99 -7.23 -16.00
N LEU A 112 5.48 -7.61 -14.83
CA LEU A 112 4.88 -6.68 -13.89
C LEU A 112 5.97 -5.92 -13.15
N HIS A 113 5.94 -4.60 -13.25
CA HIS A 113 6.88 -3.74 -12.55
C HIS A 113 6.30 -3.27 -11.21
N PRO A 114 7.01 -3.46 -10.09
CA PRO A 114 6.60 -2.90 -8.79
C PRO A 114 6.43 -1.38 -8.85
N VAL A 115 5.42 -0.86 -8.17
CA VAL A 115 5.23 0.59 -7.99
C VAL A 115 6.16 1.07 -6.90
N CYS A 116 7.29 1.66 -7.27
CA CYS A 116 8.32 2.09 -6.32
C CYS A 116 9.34 3.04 -6.96
N GLY A 117 10.33 3.43 -6.18
CA GLY A 117 11.45 4.22 -6.66
C GLY A 117 11.04 5.59 -7.18
N SER A 118 11.36 5.87 -8.44
CA SER A 118 11.11 7.17 -9.07
C SER A 118 9.67 7.38 -9.54
N PHE A 119 8.81 6.38 -9.44
CA PHE A 119 7.44 6.50 -9.93
C PHE A 119 6.44 6.87 -8.84
N LEU A 120 6.62 6.32 -7.64
CA LEU A 120 5.67 6.48 -6.54
C LEU A 120 5.91 7.78 -5.80
N GLU A 121 4.97 8.70 -5.86
CA GLU A 121 5.02 9.99 -5.17
C GLU A 121 4.03 10.08 -4.02
N GLU A 122 2.86 9.49 -4.18
CA GLU A 122 1.79 9.57 -3.18
C GLU A 122 1.12 8.22 -2.97
N VAL A 123 0.84 7.87 -1.71
CA VAL A 123 0.07 6.69 -1.34
C VAL A 123 -1.03 7.06 -0.37
N THR A 124 -2.25 6.59 -0.65
CA THR A 124 -3.38 6.65 0.27
C THR A 124 -3.74 5.25 0.72
N LEU A 125 -3.63 5.00 2.02
CA LEU A 125 -4.08 3.78 2.66
C LEU A 125 -5.53 3.92 3.12
N PRO A 126 -6.36 2.89 2.97
CA PRO A 126 -7.71 2.91 3.48
C PRO A 126 -7.74 2.77 5.01
N ASP A 127 -8.81 3.22 5.65
CA ASP A 127 -9.02 3.14 7.09
C ASP A 127 -9.00 1.71 7.66
N SER A 128 -9.24 0.73 6.81
CA SER A 128 -9.20 -0.69 7.19
C SER A 128 -7.80 -1.21 7.51
N VAL A 129 -6.74 -0.52 7.05
CA VAL A 129 -5.35 -0.94 7.30
C VAL A 129 -4.97 -0.71 8.75
N GLN A 130 -4.56 -1.77 9.43
CA GLN A 130 -4.14 -1.80 10.83
C GLN A 130 -2.69 -2.23 11.02
N VAL A 131 -2.09 -2.85 10.00
CA VAL A 131 -0.70 -3.33 10.05
C VAL A 131 0.06 -2.87 8.83
N ILE A 132 1.23 -2.30 9.04
CA ILE A 132 2.22 -1.99 8.00
C ILE A 132 3.45 -2.86 8.25
N GLY A 133 3.73 -3.76 7.33
CA GLY A 133 4.85 -4.70 7.41
C GLY A 133 6.21 -4.02 7.34
N SER A 134 7.25 -4.76 7.72
CA SER A 134 8.62 -4.27 7.68
C SER A 134 9.06 -3.94 6.26
N CYS A 135 9.81 -2.85 6.10
CA CYS A 135 10.31 -2.42 4.80
C CYS A 135 9.21 -2.22 3.72
N ALA A 136 7.94 -1.98 4.11
CA ALA A 136 6.82 -1.91 3.18
C ALA A 136 7.05 -0.93 2.03
N PHE A 137 7.70 0.21 2.30
CA PHE A 137 8.04 1.25 1.33
C PHE A 137 9.55 1.34 1.07
N TYR A 138 10.32 0.26 1.30
CA TYR A 138 11.76 0.27 1.10
C TYR A 138 12.15 0.73 -0.30
N ASN A 139 13.04 1.74 -0.40
CA ASN A 139 13.50 2.36 -1.65
C ASN A 139 12.44 3.15 -2.45
N CYS A 140 11.30 3.52 -1.86
CA CYS A 140 10.35 4.43 -2.50
C CYS A 140 10.89 5.88 -2.42
N ARG A 141 11.94 6.16 -3.18
CA ARG A 141 12.76 7.38 -3.06
C ARG A 141 12.04 8.67 -3.43
N SER A 142 10.97 8.58 -4.22
CA SER A 142 10.16 9.72 -4.64
C SER A 142 8.87 9.87 -3.84
N LEU A 143 8.59 8.98 -2.90
CA LEU A 143 7.39 9.04 -2.05
C LEU A 143 7.46 10.31 -1.18
N ARG A 144 6.52 11.24 -1.41
CA ARG A 144 6.45 12.55 -0.74
C ARG A 144 5.31 12.61 0.28
N LEU A 145 4.21 11.95 -0.03
CA LEU A 145 2.99 11.98 0.78
C LEU A 145 2.48 10.57 1.05
N LEU A 146 2.29 10.26 2.32
CA LEU A 146 1.54 9.08 2.75
C LEU A 146 0.28 9.52 3.50
N THR A 147 -0.87 9.06 3.06
CA THR A 147 -2.14 9.23 3.78
C THR A 147 -2.49 7.92 4.50
N VAL A 148 -2.76 8.01 5.79
CA VAL A 148 -3.17 6.89 6.64
C VAL A 148 -4.52 7.17 7.28
N GLY A 149 -5.26 6.10 7.60
CA GLY A 149 -6.56 6.18 8.25
C GLY A 149 -6.49 6.57 9.73
N SER A 150 -7.66 6.59 10.37
CA SER A 150 -7.83 6.96 11.78
C SER A 150 -7.53 5.82 12.75
N GLY A 151 -7.42 4.58 12.28
CA GLY A 151 -7.20 3.39 13.10
C GLY A 151 -5.82 3.36 13.75
N GLY A 152 -5.71 2.65 14.88
CA GLY A 152 -4.42 2.35 15.49
C GLY A 152 -3.57 1.46 14.57
N LEU A 153 -2.35 1.91 14.24
CA LEU A 153 -1.43 1.18 13.38
C LEU A 153 -0.41 0.39 14.19
N THR A 154 -0.19 -0.85 13.79
CA THR A 154 1.00 -1.62 14.14
C THR A 154 1.99 -1.50 12.99
N VAL A 155 3.20 -1.05 13.28
CA VAL A 155 4.19 -0.71 12.25
C VAL A 155 5.44 -1.57 12.45
N GLY A 156 5.89 -2.20 11.38
CA GLY A 156 7.12 -2.99 11.36
C GLY A 156 8.37 -2.12 11.42
N SER A 157 9.54 -2.72 11.26
CA SER A 157 10.83 -2.02 11.23
C SER A 157 11.16 -1.53 9.81
N ASP A 158 11.96 -0.46 9.74
CA ASP A 158 12.56 0.05 8.50
C ASP A 158 11.54 0.34 7.38
N VAL A 159 10.30 0.68 7.75
CA VAL A 159 9.18 0.82 6.81
C VAL A 159 9.50 1.80 5.70
N PHE A 160 10.17 2.91 6.01
CA PHE A 160 10.53 3.97 5.07
C PHE A 160 12.03 4.04 4.77
N LEU A 161 12.75 2.94 4.90
CA LEU A 161 14.19 2.94 4.62
C LEU A 161 14.45 3.37 3.18
N ASN A 162 15.27 4.42 3.01
CA ASN A 162 15.57 5.10 1.74
C ASN A 162 14.39 5.84 1.08
N CYS A 163 13.40 6.28 1.85
CA CYS A 163 12.32 7.17 1.38
C CYS A 163 12.70 8.64 1.62
N PHE A 164 13.75 9.12 0.97
CA PHE A 164 14.36 10.44 1.24
C PHE A 164 13.49 11.64 0.87
N ALA A 165 12.43 11.46 0.07
CA ALA A 165 11.53 12.51 -0.34
C ALA A 165 10.28 12.64 0.55
N LEU A 166 10.12 11.79 1.58
CA LEU A 166 8.91 11.79 2.40
C LEU A 166 8.86 13.05 3.29
N GLU A 167 7.95 13.95 2.92
CA GLU A 167 7.77 15.27 3.55
C GLU A 167 6.53 15.32 4.44
N THR A 168 5.48 14.58 4.07
CA THR A 168 4.16 14.71 4.69
C THR A 168 3.53 13.36 5.02
N LEU A 169 3.09 13.23 6.25
CA LEU A 169 2.12 12.21 6.68
C LEU A 169 0.76 12.88 6.84
N ARG A 170 -0.23 12.47 6.08
CA ARG A 170 -1.61 12.89 6.27
C ARG A 170 -2.35 11.84 7.09
N VAL A 171 -2.86 12.23 8.26
CA VAL A 171 -3.58 11.35 9.18
C VAL A 171 -5.05 11.69 9.12
N GLN A 172 -5.90 10.76 8.72
CA GLN A 172 -7.36 10.96 8.61
C GLN A 172 -8.02 10.82 9.98
N ALA A 173 -7.59 11.63 10.94
CA ALA A 173 -8.06 11.59 12.33
C ALA A 173 -8.01 12.96 12.98
N GLU A 174 -8.70 13.08 14.11
CA GLU A 174 -8.51 14.17 15.06
C GLU A 174 -7.14 14.03 15.76
N PRO A 175 -6.48 15.15 16.15
CA PRO A 175 -5.14 15.10 16.74
C PRO A 175 -5.03 14.30 18.05
N GLU A 176 -6.13 14.15 18.77
CA GLU A 176 -6.19 13.45 20.06
C GLU A 176 -6.48 11.94 19.94
N GLN A 177 -6.73 11.46 18.74
CA GLN A 177 -7.03 10.03 18.53
C GLN A 177 -5.75 9.20 18.41
N PRO A 178 -5.71 8.01 19.00
CA PRO A 178 -4.56 7.12 18.86
C PRO A 178 -4.51 6.57 17.42
N THR A 179 -3.49 6.97 16.66
CA THR A 179 -3.36 6.62 15.24
C THR A 179 -2.19 5.69 14.95
N GLY A 180 -1.36 5.35 15.94
CA GLY A 180 -0.06 4.71 15.70
C GLY A 180 0.95 5.64 14.99
N LEU A 181 0.66 6.94 14.94
CA LEU A 181 1.51 7.94 14.30
C LEU A 181 2.96 7.88 14.80
N PHE A 182 3.15 7.69 16.09
CA PHE A 182 4.49 7.60 16.70
C PHE A 182 5.30 6.46 16.09
N ALA A 183 4.69 5.29 15.90
CA ALA A 183 5.35 4.15 15.29
C ALA A 183 5.72 4.42 13.82
N LEU A 184 4.88 5.15 13.08
CA LEU A 184 5.20 5.58 11.71
C LEU A 184 6.37 6.54 11.69
N VAL A 185 6.30 7.59 12.51
CA VAL A 185 7.29 8.65 12.53
C VAL A 185 8.66 8.11 12.96
N ASN A 186 8.74 7.20 13.92
CA ASN A 186 9.97 6.53 14.34
C ASN A 186 10.64 5.69 13.23
N ASN A 187 9.96 5.46 12.13
CA ASN A 187 10.52 4.79 10.94
C ASN A 187 11.01 5.78 9.87
N ILE A 188 10.93 7.10 10.12
CA ILE A 188 11.32 8.13 9.16
C ILE A 188 12.62 8.78 9.64
N THR A 189 13.61 8.87 8.77
CA THR A 189 14.91 9.46 9.09
C THR A 189 15.03 10.94 8.75
N GLU A 190 14.13 11.43 7.90
CA GLU A 190 14.08 12.81 7.46
C GLU A 190 13.05 13.60 8.27
N ALA A 191 13.16 14.93 8.25
CA ALA A 191 12.14 15.78 8.86
C ALA A 191 10.80 15.63 8.12
N VAL A 192 9.72 15.40 8.87
CA VAL A 192 8.40 15.14 8.28
C VAL A 192 7.33 15.98 8.98
N GLN A 193 6.33 16.43 8.23
CA GLN A 193 5.13 17.05 8.76
C GLN A 193 3.98 16.06 8.83
N ALA A 194 3.43 15.82 10.03
CA ALA A 194 2.17 15.09 10.19
C ALA A 194 1.00 16.09 10.19
N GLN A 195 0.09 15.95 9.26
CA GLN A 195 -1.13 16.75 9.12
C GLN A 195 -2.34 15.94 9.54
N PHE A 196 -3.10 16.42 10.51
CA PHE A 196 -4.35 15.82 10.95
C PHE A 196 -5.50 16.33 10.11
N TRP A 197 -6.11 15.45 9.34
CA TRP A 197 -7.15 15.78 8.38
C TRP A 197 -8.35 14.85 8.56
N PRO A 198 -9.27 15.19 9.49
CA PRO A 198 -10.48 14.39 9.69
C PRO A 198 -11.30 14.25 8.41
N ALA A 199 -12.10 13.20 8.34
CA ALA A 199 -13.06 13.04 7.25
C ALA A 199 -13.90 14.29 7.09
N ASP A 200 -14.14 14.72 5.85
CA ASP A 200 -14.93 15.90 5.48
C ASP A 200 -14.38 17.28 5.90
N ALA A 201 -13.20 17.36 6.49
CA ALA A 201 -12.58 18.64 6.77
C ALA A 201 -12.02 19.28 5.48
N PRO A 202 -12.26 20.58 5.22
CA PRO A 202 -11.74 21.25 4.03
C PRO A 202 -10.23 21.54 4.10
N ALA A 203 -9.64 21.45 5.30
CA ALA A 203 -8.23 21.71 5.56
C ALA A 203 -7.75 20.90 6.78
N PRO A 204 -6.45 20.70 6.97
CA PRO A 204 -5.95 20.03 8.16
C PRO A 204 -6.29 20.87 9.42
N LEU A 205 -6.74 20.19 10.48
CA LEU A 205 -7.02 20.85 11.77
C LEU A 205 -5.75 21.19 12.54
N ALA A 206 -4.71 20.37 12.38
CA ALA A 206 -3.42 20.57 13.02
C ALA A 206 -2.30 20.00 12.16
N ALA A 207 -1.10 20.52 12.37
CA ALA A 207 0.12 20.00 11.77
C ALA A 207 1.24 19.97 12.83
N LEU A 208 1.93 18.83 12.90
CA LEU A 208 3.06 18.62 13.79
C LEU A 208 4.33 18.45 12.96
N TRP A 209 5.38 19.17 13.34
CA TRP A 209 6.69 18.95 12.76
C TRP A 209 7.51 17.98 13.60
N TYR A 210 8.03 16.97 12.93
CA TYR A 210 8.95 16.02 13.48
C TYR A 210 10.31 16.23 12.82
N PRO A 211 11.36 16.64 13.58
CA PRO A 211 12.69 16.87 13.03
C PRO A 211 13.34 15.54 12.63
N ALA A 212 14.37 15.61 11.78
CA ALA A 212 15.25 14.48 11.56
C ALA A 212 16.01 14.13 12.87
N TYR A 213 16.32 12.85 13.05
CA TYR A 213 17.01 12.34 14.24
C TYR A 213 16.24 12.45 15.57
N TRP A 214 15.49 11.42 15.84
CA TRP A 214 14.49 11.29 16.91
C TRP A 214 15.05 10.99 18.31
N GLU A 215 16.34 10.75 18.48
CA GLU A 215 16.93 10.26 19.71
C GLU A 215 16.69 11.15 20.93
N ASP A 216 16.20 12.38 20.73
CA ASP A 216 15.99 13.38 21.77
C ASP A 216 14.52 13.79 21.99
N ILE A 217 13.54 13.12 21.39
CA ILE A 217 12.13 13.48 21.58
C ILE A 217 11.53 12.66 22.71
N GLU A 218 11.49 13.25 23.89
CA GLU A 218 10.63 12.76 24.98
C GLU A 218 9.16 12.85 24.57
N GLU A 219 8.40 11.78 24.87
CA GLU A 219 6.93 11.73 24.74
C GLU A 219 6.26 12.81 25.56
N THR A 220 6.24 14.04 25.09
CA THR A 220 5.47 15.11 25.74
C THR A 220 4.46 15.68 24.76
N PRO A 221 3.20 15.81 25.18
CA PRO A 221 2.14 16.46 24.39
C PRO A 221 2.42 17.94 24.05
N ALA A 222 3.53 18.48 24.49
CA ALA A 222 3.88 19.90 24.45
C ALA A 222 4.44 20.38 23.11
N HIS A 223 4.67 19.53 22.12
CA HIS A 223 5.20 19.94 20.81
C HIS A 223 4.14 20.15 19.73
N ILE A 224 2.87 20.29 20.14
CA ILE A 224 1.79 20.68 19.23
C ILE A 224 1.92 22.16 18.95
N LEU A 225 2.58 22.52 17.86
CA LEU A 225 2.51 23.88 17.32
C LEU A 225 1.23 23.98 16.47
N LEU A 226 0.18 24.47 17.09
CA LEU A 226 -1.02 24.92 16.37
C LEU A 226 -0.63 26.14 15.56
N HIS A 227 -0.46 26.01 14.26
CA HIS A 227 -0.44 27.15 13.35
C HIS A 227 -1.88 27.44 12.93
N THR A 228 -2.47 28.42 13.56
CA THR A 228 -3.72 29.08 13.12
C THR A 228 -3.43 30.01 11.96
#